data_bb13f4dc5a78acda245962e005146b95
#
_entry.id   bb13f4dc5a78acda245962e005146b95
#
_cell.length_a   1.000
_cell.length_b   1.000
_cell.length_c   1.000
_cell.angle_alpha   90.00
_cell.angle_beta   90.00
_cell.angle_gamma   90.00
#
_symmetry.space_group_name_H-M   'P 1'
#
loop_
_entity.id
_entity.type
_entity.pdbx_description
1 polymer ?
#
loop_
_entity_poly.entity_id
_entity_poly.type
_entity_poly.pdbx_seq_one_letter_code
_entity_poly.pdbx_strand_id
1 'polypeptide(L)'
;MTLRPLLLALCLPLAACSWGIKLDSGGDKVRTAWNGDVAGCREVGKVTVSVLDHVGPMDRNGIKVRDELEVMARNEAASLGADTIKPLGDPRDGEQSWGAYHCGRGDTNNRAPMRVEQKNADGSTETFPVKN
;
A
#
# COMPACT_ATOMS: atom_id res chain seq x y z
N MET A 1 -44.43 26.86 -34.17
CA MET A 1 -43.04 26.77 -34.65
C MET A 1 -42.18 26.31 -33.51
N THR A 2 -41.62 25.18 -33.68
CA THR A 2 -41.11 24.25 -32.69
C THR A 2 -39.70 24.62 -32.16
N LEU A 3 -39.69 25.18 -30.95
CA LEU A 3 -38.44 25.53 -30.23
C LEU A 3 -38.08 24.42 -29.21
N ARG A 4 -38.12 23.17 -29.68
CA ARG A 4 -38.00 21.98 -28.82
C ARG A 4 -36.75 21.11 -28.93
N PRO A 5 -35.73 21.40 -29.77
CA PRO A 5 -34.52 20.55 -29.73
C PRO A 5 -33.30 21.20 -29.07
N LEU A 6 -33.41 22.36 -28.38
CA LEU A 6 -32.22 23.05 -27.86
C LEU A 6 -31.91 22.72 -26.38
N LEU A 7 -32.70 21.86 -25.73
CA LEU A 7 -32.56 21.54 -24.31
C LEU A 7 -31.90 20.17 -24.04
N LEU A 8 -31.47 19.47 -25.09
CA LEU A 8 -30.91 18.11 -24.96
C LEU A 8 -29.38 18.02 -25.10
N ALA A 9 -28.69 19.15 -25.21
CA ALA A 9 -27.23 19.18 -25.46
C ALA A 9 -26.39 19.60 -24.25
N LEU A 10 -26.96 19.65 -23.02
CA LEU A 10 -26.21 20.07 -21.85
C LEU A 10 -26.03 18.95 -20.80
N CYS A 11 -25.99 17.70 -21.24
CA CYS A 11 -25.40 16.60 -20.45
C CYS A 11 -23.94 16.42 -20.84
N LEU A 12 -23.11 17.42 -20.53
CA LEU A 12 -21.66 17.20 -20.51
C LEU A 12 -21.38 16.16 -19.40
N PRO A 13 -20.76 15.01 -19.72
CA PRO A 13 -20.26 14.16 -18.68
C PRO A 13 -19.20 14.95 -17.92
N LEU A 14 -19.46 15.26 -16.66
CA LEU A 14 -18.43 15.61 -15.70
C LEU A 14 -17.53 14.39 -15.58
N ALA A 15 -16.57 14.26 -16.50
CA ALA A 15 -15.43 13.38 -16.30
C ALA A 15 -14.72 13.93 -15.06
N ALA A 16 -15.07 13.35 -13.91
CA ALA A 16 -14.33 13.57 -12.69
C ALA A 16 -12.91 13.08 -12.97
N CYS A 17 -12.03 14.01 -13.34
CA CYS A 17 -10.60 13.77 -13.34
C CYS A 17 -10.23 13.42 -11.89
N SER A 18 -10.14 12.15 -11.57
CA SER A 18 -9.57 11.70 -10.32
C SER A 18 -8.08 12.03 -10.35
N TRP A 19 -7.76 13.24 -9.87
CA TRP A 19 -6.39 13.67 -9.69
C TRP A 19 -5.82 12.94 -8.49
N GLY A 20 -5.00 11.95 -8.74
CA GLY A 20 -4.32 11.18 -7.69
C GLY A 20 -3.50 10.07 -8.32
N ILE A 21 -2.42 9.70 -7.63
CA ILE A 21 -1.61 8.55 -8.00
C ILE A 21 -2.43 7.29 -7.68
N LYS A 22 -2.64 6.45 -8.69
CA LYS A 22 -3.42 5.22 -8.54
C LYS A 22 -2.53 4.06 -8.14
N LEU A 23 -3.05 3.21 -7.27
CA LEU A 23 -2.44 1.94 -6.94
C LEU A 23 -2.66 0.96 -8.11
N ASP A 24 -1.56 0.44 -8.65
CA ASP A 24 -1.58 -0.54 -9.72
C ASP A 24 -1.95 -1.93 -9.20
N SER A 25 -2.38 -2.82 -10.08
CA SER A 25 -2.71 -4.21 -9.72
C SER A 25 -1.52 -4.98 -9.12
N GLY A 26 -0.29 -4.64 -9.49
CA GLY A 26 0.93 -5.14 -8.86
C GLY A 26 1.15 -4.57 -7.48
N GLY A 27 1.03 -3.24 -7.35
CA GLY A 27 1.17 -2.52 -6.09
C GLY A 27 0.12 -2.89 -5.05
N ASP A 28 -1.09 -3.28 -5.50
CA ASP A 28 -2.15 -3.75 -4.60
C ASP A 28 -1.75 -4.99 -3.79
N LYS A 29 -0.88 -5.83 -4.34
CA LYS A 29 -0.34 -7.02 -3.68
C LYS A 29 0.83 -6.74 -2.75
N VAL A 30 1.38 -5.53 -2.78
CA VAL A 30 2.50 -5.11 -1.94
C VAL A 30 1.96 -4.53 -0.64
N ARG A 31 2.36 -5.08 0.48
CA ARG A 31 1.98 -4.59 1.80
C ARG A 31 3.02 -3.63 2.36
N THR A 32 2.59 -2.70 3.18
CA THR A 32 3.49 -1.80 3.91
C THR A 32 3.72 -2.29 5.34
N ALA A 33 4.97 -2.53 5.70
CA ALA A 33 5.38 -2.89 7.06
C ALA A 33 5.71 -1.61 7.85
N TRP A 34 4.67 -0.92 8.34
CA TRP A 34 4.82 0.32 9.12
C TRP A 34 5.54 0.11 10.45
N ASN A 35 5.39 -1.05 11.06
CA ASN A 35 6.13 -1.45 12.26
C ASN A 35 7.59 -1.85 11.98
N GLY A 36 8.00 -1.85 10.71
CA GLY A 36 9.34 -2.24 10.28
C GLY A 36 9.62 -3.74 10.33
N ASP A 37 8.61 -4.58 10.60
CA ASP A 37 8.78 -6.03 10.67
C ASP A 37 8.90 -6.67 9.28
N VAL A 38 10.13 -6.95 8.92
CA VAL A 38 10.53 -7.67 7.71
C VAL A 38 11.43 -8.87 8.04
N ALA A 39 11.29 -9.40 9.26
CA ALA A 39 12.05 -10.57 9.71
C ALA A 39 11.78 -11.77 8.80
N GLY A 40 12.85 -12.47 8.40
CA GLY A 40 12.80 -13.60 7.49
C GLY A 40 12.51 -13.26 6.04
N CYS A 41 12.38 -11.97 5.70
CA CYS A 41 12.21 -11.50 4.33
C CYS A 41 13.56 -11.29 3.64
N ARG A 42 13.58 -11.53 2.33
CA ARG A 42 14.74 -11.23 1.50
C ARG A 42 14.60 -9.80 0.95
N GLU A 43 15.59 -8.96 1.17
CA GLU A 43 15.67 -7.65 0.53
C GLU A 43 15.89 -7.81 -0.98
N VAL A 44 15.04 -7.17 -1.78
CA VAL A 44 15.13 -7.19 -3.25
C VAL A 44 15.59 -5.85 -3.82
N GLY A 45 15.52 -4.78 -3.04
CA GLY A 45 16.02 -3.48 -3.46
C GLY A 45 15.60 -2.34 -2.55
N LYS A 46 15.90 -1.14 -3.00
CA LYS A 46 15.50 0.13 -2.40
C LYS A 46 14.73 0.93 -3.44
N VAL A 47 13.61 1.50 -3.02
CA VAL A 47 12.76 2.37 -3.83
C VAL A 47 12.81 3.77 -3.25
N THR A 48 13.06 4.77 -4.07
CA THR A 48 12.94 6.18 -3.70
C THR A 48 11.92 6.83 -4.62
N VAL A 49 10.90 7.44 -4.05
CA VAL A 49 9.80 8.06 -4.78
C VAL A 49 9.63 9.49 -4.34
N SER A 50 9.11 10.33 -5.23
CA SER A 50 8.87 11.73 -4.96
C SER A 50 7.56 12.20 -5.56
N VAL A 51 6.90 13.13 -4.85
CA VAL A 51 5.70 13.83 -5.28
C VAL A 51 5.87 15.32 -4.99
N LEU A 52 5.05 16.15 -5.63
CA LEU A 52 5.00 17.56 -5.27
C LEU A 52 4.44 17.70 -3.84
N ASP A 53 5.17 18.33 -2.96
CA ASP A 53 4.78 18.61 -1.57
C ASP A 53 4.27 20.05 -1.38
N HIS A 54 4.52 20.92 -2.35
CA HIS A 54 4.01 22.28 -2.38
C HIS A 54 3.66 22.73 -3.80
N VAL A 55 2.78 23.72 -3.89
CA VAL A 55 2.39 24.38 -5.14
C VAL A 55 2.63 25.87 -4.97
N GLY A 56 3.67 26.40 -5.61
CA GLY A 56 4.14 27.76 -5.38
C GLY A 56 4.55 27.94 -3.90
N PRO A 57 4.08 28.98 -3.19
CA PRO A 57 4.39 29.20 -1.77
C PRO A 57 3.52 28.37 -0.80
N MET A 58 2.61 27.53 -1.30
CA MET A 58 1.64 26.80 -0.48
C MET A 58 2.05 25.33 -0.31
N ASP A 59 2.14 24.88 0.95
CA ASP A 59 2.36 23.48 1.28
C ASP A 59 1.11 22.65 0.98
N ARG A 60 1.29 21.45 0.43
CA ARG A 60 0.23 20.48 0.27
C ARG A 60 -0.07 19.78 1.59
N ASN A 61 -1.26 19.21 1.70
CA ASN A 61 -1.62 18.42 2.86
C ASN A 61 -0.63 17.24 3.04
N GLY A 62 0.08 17.23 4.17
CA GLY A 62 1.14 16.25 4.44
C GLY A 62 0.63 14.81 4.50
N ILE A 63 -0.62 14.55 4.92
CA ILE A 63 -1.23 13.22 4.90
C ILE A 63 -1.37 12.74 3.47
N LYS A 64 -1.90 13.58 2.59
CA LYS A 64 -2.07 13.25 1.18
C LYS A 64 -0.73 13.00 0.48
N VAL A 65 0.29 13.79 0.79
CA VAL A 65 1.65 13.59 0.27
C VAL A 65 2.20 12.23 0.71
N ARG A 66 2.03 11.85 1.96
CA ARG A 66 2.46 10.52 2.47
C ARG A 66 1.73 9.36 1.81
N ASP A 67 0.41 9.48 1.62
CA ASP A 67 -0.39 8.45 0.94
C ASP A 67 0.05 8.28 -0.52
N GLU A 68 0.32 9.37 -1.22
CA GLU A 68 0.82 9.33 -2.61
C GLU A 68 2.21 8.70 -2.69
N LEU A 69 3.11 9.02 -1.77
CA LEU A 69 4.45 8.40 -1.68
C LEU A 69 4.36 6.90 -1.42
N GLU A 70 3.49 6.46 -0.52
CA GLU A 70 3.27 5.03 -0.26
C GLU A 70 2.76 4.30 -1.50
N VAL A 71 1.75 4.84 -2.18
CA VAL A 71 1.18 4.25 -3.39
C VAL A 71 2.25 4.11 -4.48
N MET A 72 3.04 5.15 -4.71
CA MET A 72 4.15 5.10 -5.67
C MET A 72 5.20 4.05 -5.28
N ALA A 73 5.57 4.00 -4.01
CA ALA A 73 6.55 3.04 -3.52
C ALA A 73 6.06 1.59 -3.70
N ARG A 74 4.78 1.32 -3.45
CA ARG A 74 4.18 -0.01 -3.67
C ARG A 74 4.16 -0.40 -5.14
N ASN A 75 3.80 0.52 -6.03
CA ASN A 75 3.81 0.29 -7.47
C ASN A 75 5.22 -0.01 -7.97
N GLU A 76 6.20 0.76 -7.55
CA GLU A 76 7.61 0.57 -7.95
C GLU A 76 8.19 -0.72 -7.37
N ALA A 77 7.93 -1.01 -6.10
CA ALA A 77 8.39 -2.23 -5.45
C ALA A 77 7.82 -3.50 -6.10
N ALA A 78 6.59 -3.45 -6.60
CA ALA A 78 5.99 -4.56 -7.33
C ALA A 78 6.80 -4.92 -8.58
N SER A 79 7.35 -3.93 -9.28
CA SER A 79 8.20 -4.13 -10.47
C SER A 79 9.52 -4.83 -10.13
N LEU A 80 9.99 -4.73 -8.88
CA LEU A 80 11.18 -5.41 -8.36
C LEU A 80 10.88 -6.84 -7.85
N GLY A 81 9.63 -7.29 -7.92
CA GLY A 81 9.19 -8.57 -7.37
C GLY A 81 9.05 -8.57 -5.84
N ALA A 82 8.93 -7.40 -5.22
CA ALA A 82 8.64 -7.26 -3.80
C ALA A 82 7.16 -7.52 -3.51
N ASP A 83 6.88 -8.05 -2.33
CA ASP A 83 5.54 -8.18 -1.76
C ASP A 83 5.37 -7.36 -0.47
N THR A 84 6.45 -6.72 -0.02
CA THR A 84 6.47 -5.92 1.21
C THR A 84 7.41 -4.74 1.03
N ILE A 85 6.98 -3.56 1.49
CA ILE A 85 7.84 -2.38 1.63
C ILE A 85 7.92 -1.94 3.08
N LYS A 86 9.02 -1.27 3.42
CA LYS A 86 9.27 -0.70 4.73
C LYS A 86 9.83 0.71 4.58
N PRO A 87 9.30 1.74 5.28
CA PRO A 87 9.87 3.07 5.22
C PRO A 87 11.29 3.07 5.82
N LEU A 88 12.22 3.75 5.18
CA LEU A 88 13.60 3.94 5.65
C LEU A 88 13.81 5.29 6.36
N GLY A 89 12.76 6.07 6.49
CA GLY A 89 12.74 7.37 7.15
C GLY A 89 11.45 8.11 6.83
N ASP A 90 11.28 9.27 7.46
CA ASP A 90 10.17 10.16 7.18
C ASP A 90 10.33 10.87 5.83
N PRO A 91 9.21 11.25 5.19
CA PRO A 91 9.25 12.08 3.98
C PRO A 91 9.96 13.41 4.25
N ARG A 92 10.75 13.85 3.28
CA ARG A 92 11.39 15.17 3.26
C ARG A 92 11.27 15.77 1.87
N ASP A 93 10.81 17.01 1.78
CA ASP A 93 10.70 17.75 0.52
C ASP A 93 9.98 16.95 -0.57
N GLY A 94 8.88 16.27 -0.19
CA GLY A 94 8.10 15.43 -1.09
C GLY A 94 8.77 14.13 -1.53
N GLU A 95 9.91 13.74 -0.94
CA GLU A 95 10.64 12.51 -1.28
C GLU A 95 10.65 11.54 -0.08
N GLN A 96 10.61 10.24 -0.36
CA GLN A 96 10.79 9.19 0.65
C GLN A 96 11.43 7.94 0.06
N SER A 97 12.31 7.32 0.87
CA SER A 97 12.95 6.04 0.54
C SER A 97 12.33 4.88 1.30
N TRP A 98 12.26 3.74 0.63
CA TRP A 98 11.65 2.51 1.13
C TRP A 98 12.55 1.31 0.83
N GLY A 99 12.67 0.39 1.76
CA GLY A 99 13.23 -0.93 1.49
C GLY A 99 12.14 -1.80 0.85
N ALA A 100 12.51 -2.56 -0.16
CA ALA A 100 11.64 -3.50 -0.86
C ALA A 100 12.07 -4.93 -0.53
N TYR A 101 11.11 -5.77 -0.11
CA TYR A 101 11.35 -7.11 0.39
C TYR A 101 10.41 -8.12 -0.24
N HIS A 102 10.91 -9.35 -0.35
CA HIS A 102 10.11 -10.52 -0.67
C HIS A 102 9.98 -11.38 0.57
N CYS A 103 8.77 -11.43 1.12
CA CYS A 103 8.44 -12.15 2.35
C CYS A 103 7.71 -13.48 2.08
N GLY A 104 7.36 -13.79 0.83
CA GLY A 104 6.72 -15.03 0.43
C GLY A 104 5.27 -15.17 0.90
N ARG A 105 4.54 -14.07 1.04
CA ARG A 105 3.14 -14.07 1.53
C ARG A 105 2.09 -14.42 0.47
N GLY A 106 2.51 -14.80 -0.73
CA GLY A 106 1.58 -15.25 -1.77
C GLY A 106 0.83 -16.54 -1.44
N ASP A 107 1.27 -17.29 -0.44
CA ASP A 107 0.75 -18.63 -0.08
C ASP A 107 0.16 -18.69 1.33
N THR A 108 -0.56 -17.64 1.77
CA THR A 108 -1.25 -17.68 3.07
C THR A 108 -2.35 -18.76 3.15
N ASN A 109 -2.72 -19.35 2.02
CA ASN A 109 -3.62 -20.51 2.01
C ASN A 109 -2.96 -21.83 2.42
N ASN A 110 -1.62 -21.88 2.59
CA ASN A 110 -0.91 -23.11 2.92
C ASN A 110 -0.11 -23.04 4.22
N ARG A 111 -0.24 -21.97 5.00
CA ARG A 111 0.24 -22.01 6.39
C ARG A 111 -0.78 -22.77 7.21
N ALA A 112 -0.39 -23.94 7.68
CA ALA A 112 -1.08 -24.61 8.77
C ALA A 112 -1.35 -23.57 9.88
N PRO A 113 -2.56 -23.55 10.46
CA PRO A 113 -2.87 -22.58 11.52
C PRO A 113 -1.80 -22.69 12.61
N MET A 114 -1.26 -21.55 13.04
CA MET A 114 -0.34 -21.51 14.16
C MET A 114 -1.02 -22.21 15.33
N ARG A 115 -0.48 -23.35 15.75
CA ARG A 115 -0.90 -24.05 16.93
C ARG A 115 -0.26 -23.38 18.14
N VAL A 116 -1.06 -22.78 18.97
CA VAL A 116 -0.61 -22.34 20.29
C VAL A 116 -0.68 -23.57 21.19
N GLU A 117 0.48 -24.02 21.61
CA GLU A 117 0.61 -25.11 22.57
C GLU A 117 0.62 -24.49 23.98
N GLN A 118 -0.45 -24.69 24.71
CA GLN A 118 -0.56 -24.23 26.11
C GLN A 118 -0.41 -25.44 27.04
N LYS A 119 0.65 -25.41 27.83
CA LYS A 119 0.91 -26.45 28.82
C LYS A 119 0.15 -26.13 30.11
N ASN A 120 -0.81 -26.95 30.45
CA ASN A 120 -1.56 -26.83 31.68
C ASN A 120 -0.74 -27.25 32.90
N ALA A 121 -1.10 -26.77 34.10
CA ALA A 121 -0.38 -27.05 35.35
C ALA A 121 -0.37 -28.53 35.76
N ASP A 122 -1.22 -29.36 35.14
CA ASP A 122 -1.32 -30.81 35.35
C ASP A 122 -0.43 -31.63 34.40
N GLY A 123 0.32 -30.94 33.49
CA GLY A 123 1.19 -31.61 32.51
C GLY A 123 0.48 -32.05 31.24
N SER A 124 -0.82 -31.82 31.09
CA SER A 124 -1.56 -32.06 29.83
C SER A 124 -1.37 -30.89 28.88
N THR A 125 -1.31 -31.20 27.56
CA THR A 125 -1.14 -30.20 26.51
C THR A 125 -2.43 -30.14 25.70
N GLU A 126 -3.06 -28.97 25.69
CA GLU A 126 -4.20 -28.68 24.82
C GLU A 126 -3.77 -27.75 23.68
N THR A 127 -4.26 -28.06 22.48
CA THR A 127 -3.91 -27.33 21.26
C THR A 127 -5.15 -26.64 20.72
N PHE A 128 -5.10 -25.31 20.61
CA PHE A 128 -6.20 -24.51 20.12
C PHE A 128 -5.85 -23.92 18.73
N PRO A 129 -6.79 -23.97 17.77
CA PRO A 129 -6.61 -23.25 16.51
C PRO A 129 -6.77 -21.75 16.73
N VAL A 130 -5.81 -20.97 16.21
CA VAL A 130 -5.92 -19.51 16.18
C VAL A 130 -6.88 -19.13 15.06
N LYS A 131 -8.02 -18.51 15.39
CA LYS A 131 -8.90 -17.89 14.41
C LYS A 131 -8.34 -16.53 14.00
N ASN A 132 -8.13 -16.37 12.69
CA ASN A 132 -7.90 -15.07 12.07
C ASN A 132 -9.20 -14.30 11.97
#